data_3e12640f191ecfbdff5500ec47a8aa4d
#
_entry.id   3e12640f191ecfbdff5500ec47a8aa4d
#
_cell.length_a   1.000
_cell.length_b   1.000
_cell.length_c   1.000
_cell.angle_alpha   90.00
_cell.angle_beta   90.00
_cell.angle_gamma   90.00
#
_symmetry.space_group_name_H-M   'P 1'
#
loop_
_entity.id
_entity.type
_entity.pdbx_description
1 polymer ?
#
loop_
_entity_poly.entity_id
_entity_poly.type
_entity_poly.pdbx_seq_one_letter_code
_entity_poly.pdbx_strand_id
1 'polypeptide(L)'
;MKLLYKNRKLELFGCLLTCLVAYSVWDYRIQKNFDVVQEKKLYRSGQPSKKQLEQWIRKYSLRTIIVLKPTLRPYEKEIAERYGVKLHHIPLTTNHGPTEEQWQRILALLMDEQNHPLLYHCHGGADKTGVITAMYRVEIQKQSLRMSLLEMYLHYHIPFIHPALQKYLRSRYSQ
;
A
#
# COMPACT_ATOMS: atom_id res chain seq x y z
N MET A 1 -35.37 -11.71 31.58
CA MET A 1 -34.03 -11.19 31.82
C MET A 1 -32.98 -11.74 30.80
N LYS A 2 -32.89 -13.07 30.59
CA LYS A 2 -31.93 -13.68 29.64
C LYS A 2 -32.12 -13.26 28.15
N LEU A 3 -33.39 -13.08 27.71
CA LEU A 3 -33.71 -12.69 26.33
C LEU A 3 -33.28 -11.25 25.99
N LEU A 4 -33.49 -10.32 26.92
CA LEU A 4 -33.07 -8.92 26.76
C LEU A 4 -31.56 -8.76 26.70
N TYR A 5 -30.82 -9.58 27.46
CA TYR A 5 -29.36 -9.58 27.45
C TYR A 5 -28.77 -10.16 26.13
N LYS A 6 -29.43 -11.17 25.55
CA LYS A 6 -29.04 -11.77 24.26
C LYS A 6 -29.23 -10.75 23.12
N ASN A 7 -30.33 -10.00 23.11
CA ASN A 7 -30.61 -9.00 22.09
C ASN A 7 -29.60 -7.83 22.15
N ARG A 8 -29.24 -7.33 23.35
CA ARG A 8 -28.23 -6.28 23.50
C ARG A 8 -26.84 -6.70 22.97
N LYS A 9 -26.44 -7.95 23.16
CA LYS A 9 -25.17 -8.46 22.60
C LYS A 9 -25.20 -8.48 21.06
N LEU A 10 -26.33 -8.88 20.48
CA LEU A 10 -26.50 -8.91 19.02
C LEU A 10 -26.50 -7.49 18.43
N GLU A 11 -27.15 -6.53 19.09
CA GLU A 11 -27.16 -5.13 18.72
C GLU A 11 -25.76 -4.51 18.79
N LEU A 12 -25.01 -4.77 19.88
CA LEU A 12 -23.63 -4.31 20.03
C LEU A 12 -22.71 -4.91 18.97
N PHE A 13 -22.88 -6.18 18.66
CA PHE A 13 -22.12 -6.84 17.58
C PHE A 13 -22.45 -6.23 16.21
N GLY A 14 -23.74 -5.97 15.94
CA GLY A 14 -24.18 -5.30 14.73
C GLY A 14 -23.60 -3.88 14.59
N CYS A 15 -23.63 -3.08 15.66
CA CYS A 15 -23.02 -1.76 15.67
C CYS A 15 -21.49 -1.82 15.41
N LEU A 16 -20.80 -2.74 16.07
CA LEU A 16 -19.36 -2.91 15.87
C LEU A 16 -19.02 -3.26 14.42
N LEU A 17 -19.76 -4.23 13.84
CA LEU A 17 -19.58 -4.62 12.45
C LEU A 17 -19.83 -3.48 11.48
N THR A 18 -20.89 -2.70 11.72
CA THR A 18 -21.19 -1.51 10.90
C THR A 18 -20.08 -0.46 10.97
N CYS A 19 -19.55 -0.20 12.18
CA CYS A 19 -18.41 0.71 12.35
C CYS A 19 -17.16 0.23 11.64
N LEU A 20 -16.86 -1.07 11.71
CA LEU A 20 -15.70 -1.66 11.00
C LEU A 20 -15.84 -1.54 9.48
N VAL A 21 -17.03 -1.83 8.95
CA VAL A 21 -17.30 -1.68 7.51
C VAL A 21 -17.20 -0.22 7.09
N ALA A 22 -17.79 0.70 7.84
CA ALA A 22 -17.72 2.13 7.56
C ALA A 22 -16.28 2.65 7.60
N TYR A 23 -15.49 2.23 8.59
CA TYR A 23 -14.07 2.55 8.68
C TYR A 23 -13.29 2.01 7.46
N SER A 24 -13.50 0.75 7.08
CA SER A 24 -12.82 0.15 5.93
C SER A 24 -13.16 0.87 4.62
N VAL A 25 -14.42 1.26 4.42
CA VAL A 25 -14.84 2.04 3.25
C VAL A 25 -14.20 3.43 3.26
N TRP A 26 -14.18 4.09 4.41
CA TRP A 26 -13.55 5.39 4.57
C TRP A 26 -12.04 5.34 4.27
N ASP A 27 -11.33 4.38 4.85
CA ASP A 27 -9.90 4.21 4.64
C ASP A 27 -9.57 3.91 3.17
N TYR A 28 -10.22 2.91 2.59
CA TYR A 28 -9.97 2.51 1.21
C TYR A 28 -10.37 3.59 0.18
N ARG A 29 -11.53 4.22 0.36
CA ARG A 29 -12.08 5.18 -0.61
C ARG A 29 -11.57 6.60 -0.42
N ILE A 30 -11.46 7.06 0.82
CA ILE A 30 -11.14 8.44 1.17
C ILE A 30 -9.65 8.60 1.47
N GLN A 31 -9.09 7.79 2.35
CA GLN A 31 -7.67 7.83 2.70
C GLN A 31 -6.78 7.13 1.66
N LYS A 32 -7.38 6.42 0.70
CA LYS A 32 -6.64 5.70 -0.36
C LYS A 32 -5.69 4.65 0.18
N ASN A 33 -6.06 3.97 1.26
CA ASN A 33 -5.21 2.93 1.86
C ASN A 33 -3.78 3.47 2.12
N PHE A 34 -3.71 4.73 2.59
CA PHE A 34 -2.44 5.37 2.92
C PHE A 34 -1.92 4.84 4.24
N ASP A 35 -0.64 4.50 4.29
CA ASP A 35 0.00 4.06 5.53
C ASP A 35 1.50 4.38 5.54
N VAL A 36 2.07 4.31 6.74
CA VAL A 36 3.48 4.54 7.02
C VAL A 36 4.21 3.19 7.07
N VAL A 37 5.10 2.94 6.13
CA VAL A 37 5.92 1.73 6.11
C VAL A 37 7.14 1.87 7.01
N GLN A 38 7.73 3.06 6.99
CA GLN A 38 8.80 3.46 7.89
C GLN A 38 8.70 4.95 8.17
N GLU A 39 8.62 5.31 9.45
CA GLU A 39 8.47 6.68 9.89
C GLU A 39 9.48 7.63 9.23
N LYS A 40 8.98 8.75 8.72
CA LYS A 40 9.74 9.82 8.07
C LYS A 40 10.53 9.39 6.82
N LYS A 41 10.42 8.14 6.38
CA LYS A 41 11.16 7.59 5.24
C LYS A 41 10.26 7.04 4.14
N LEU A 42 9.40 6.07 4.45
CA LEU A 42 8.64 5.34 3.44
C LEU A 42 7.14 5.34 3.73
N TYR A 43 6.38 5.72 2.73
CA TYR A 43 4.92 5.78 2.74
C TYR A 43 4.36 4.95 1.59
N ARG A 44 3.16 4.40 1.80
CA ARG A 44 2.43 3.63 0.79
C ARG A 44 1.01 4.13 0.61
N SER A 45 0.41 3.93 -0.57
CA SER A 45 -1.01 4.24 -0.77
C SER A 45 -1.61 3.56 -2.01
N GLY A 46 -2.91 3.72 -2.19
CA GLY A 46 -3.59 3.67 -3.48
C GLY A 46 -3.40 4.97 -4.25
N GLN A 47 -4.08 5.08 -5.40
CA GLN A 47 -4.00 6.26 -6.26
C GLN A 47 -4.52 7.52 -5.54
N PRO A 48 -3.66 8.47 -5.17
CA PRO A 48 -4.12 9.73 -4.59
C PRO A 48 -4.90 10.55 -5.62
N SER A 49 -5.85 11.35 -5.19
CA SER A 49 -6.38 12.44 -5.99
C SER A 49 -5.35 13.56 -6.11
N LYS A 50 -5.55 14.48 -7.08
CA LYS A 50 -4.68 15.65 -7.25
C LYS A 50 -4.46 16.41 -5.91
N LYS A 51 -5.54 16.73 -5.22
CA LYS A 51 -5.52 17.42 -3.92
C LYS A 51 -4.78 16.64 -2.82
N GLN A 52 -5.02 15.31 -2.74
CA GLN A 52 -4.33 14.47 -1.75
C GLN A 52 -2.82 14.41 -2.01
N LEU A 53 -2.42 14.26 -3.29
CA LEU A 53 -1.00 14.20 -3.63
C LEU A 53 -0.27 15.48 -3.22
N GLU A 54 -0.83 16.66 -3.54
CA GLU A 54 -0.28 17.95 -3.12
C GLU A 54 -0.22 18.10 -1.60
N GLN A 55 -1.28 17.67 -0.89
CA GLN A 55 -1.31 17.68 0.58
C GLN A 55 -0.24 16.78 1.18
N TRP A 56 -0.05 15.56 0.65
CA TRP A 56 0.94 14.61 1.16
C TRP A 56 2.37 15.06 0.87
N ILE A 57 2.64 15.62 -0.32
CA ILE A 57 3.94 16.22 -0.63
C ILE A 57 4.32 17.26 0.43
N ARG A 58 3.41 18.17 0.75
CA ARG A 58 3.67 19.22 1.75
C ARG A 58 3.76 18.65 3.17
N LYS A 59 2.78 17.82 3.57
CA LYS A 59 2.69 17.29 4.94
C LYS A 59 3.87 16.40 5.31
N TYR A 60 4.31 15.55 4.38
CA TYR A 60 5.38 14.59 4.62
C TYR A 60 6.71 14.99 3.99
N SER A 61 6.77 16.18 3.36
CA SER A 61 7.96 16.67 2.65
C SER A 61 8.50 15.66 1.64
N LEU A 62 7.60 15.02 0.87
CA LEU A 62 7.96 13.97 -0.08
C LEU A 62 8.97 14.47 -1.10
N ARG A 63 10.03 13.71 -1.30
CA ARG A 63 11.07 13.97 -2.31
C ARG A 63 10.93 13.09 -3.54
N THR A 64 10.32 11.90 -3.36
CA THR A 64 10.22 10.91 -4.43
C THR A 64 8.86 10.23 -4.42
N ILE A 65 8.33 9.96 -5.60
CA ILE A 65 7.10 9.18 -5.81
C ILE A 65 7.40 8.05 -6.78
N ILE A 66 7.01 6.81 -6.43
CA ILE A 66 7.05 5.65 -7.33
C ILE A 66 5.62 5.26 -7.69
N VAL A 67 5.31 5.25 -8.98
CA VAL A 67 4.01 4.83 -9.52
C VAL A 67 4.12 3.42 -10.07
N LEU A 68 3.42 2.48 -9.41
CA LEU A 68 3.45 1.03 -9.71
C LEU A 68 2.31 0.58 -10.64
N LYS A 69 1.43 1.47 -11.06
CA LYS A 69 0.31 1.15 -11.96
C LYS A 69 0.72 1.25 -13.43
N PRO A 70 0.01 0.58 -14.36
CA PRO A 70 0.35 0.58 -15.78
C PRO A 70 0.35 1.98 -16.40
N THR A 71 -0.57 2.84 -15.98
CA THR A 71 -0.73 4.19 -16.55
C THR A 71 -0.46 5.26 -15.52
N LEU A 72 0.42 6.18 -15.86
CA LEU A 72 0.67 7.42 -15.12
C LEU A 72 -0.47 8.41 -15.38
N ARG A 73 -0.94 9.09 -14.34
CA ARG A 73 -1.93 10.16 -14.49
C ARG A 73 -1.23 11.47 -14.88
N PRO A 74 -1.77 12.27 -15.82
CA PRO A 74 -1.13 13.53 -16.22
C PRO A 74 -0.83 14.48 -15.06
N TYR A 75 -1.74 14.58 -14.09
CA TYR A 75 -1.56 15.46 -12.93
C TYR A 75 -0.40 15.01 -11.99
N GLU A 76 -0.02 13.73 -12.00
CA GLU A 76 1.09 13.24 -11.17
C GLU A 76 2.42 13.82 -11.67
N LYS A 77 2.60 13.88 -12.99
CA LYS A 77 3.76 14.50 -13.63
C LYS A 77 3.77 16.01 -13.38
N GLU A 78 2.64 16.68 -13.64
CA GLU A 78 2.47 18.12 -13.42
C GLU A 78 2.80 18.54 -11.98
N ILE A 79 2.29 17.76 -10.99
CA ILE A 79 2.52 18.05 -9.57
C ILE A 79 3.99 17.77 -9.21
N ALA A 80 4.55 16.65 -9.65
CA ALA A 80 5.93 16.30 -9.34
C ALA A 80 6.90 17.40 -9.86
N GLU A 81 6.70 17.86 -11.07
CA GLU A 81 7.47 18.99 -11.65
C GLU A 81 7.29 20.28 -10.84
N ARG A 82 6.04 20.64 -10.52
CA ARG A 82 5.73 21.86 -9.75
C ARG A 82 6.37 21.91 -8.37
N TYR A 83 6.44 20.75 -7.69
CA TYR A 83 6.99 20.64 -6.33
C TYR A 83 8.44 20.19 -6.29
N GLY A 84 9.10 19.97 -7.45
CA GLY A 84 10.46 19.46 -7.50
C GLY A 84 10.63 18.04 -6.95
N VAL A 85 9.56 17.21 -7.03
CA VAL A 85 9.55 15.84 -6.55
C VAL A 85 9.97 14.89 -7.67
N LYS A 86 10.90 13.97 -7.40
CA LYS A 86 11.31 12.94 -8.35
C LYS A 86 10.15 11.96 -8.59
N LEU A 87 9.80 11.72 -9.85
CA LEU A 87 8.72 10.81 -10.22
C LEU A 87 9.27 9.62 -11.00
N HIS A 88 9.11 8.42 -10.45
CA HIS A 88 9.50 7.16 -11.10
C HIS A 88 8.26 6.35 -11.47
N HIS A 89 8.15 5.99 -12.75
CA HIS A 89 7.10 5.09 -13.23
C HIS A 89 7.69 3.71 -13.47
N ILE A 90 7.28 2.74 -12.63
CA ILE A 90 7.72 1.35 -12.70
C ILE A 90 6.47 0.47 -12.68
N PRO A 91 5.84 0.27 -13.85
CA PRO A 91 4.55 -0.43 -13.92
C PRO A 91 4.70 -1.91 -13.57
N LEU A 92 3.87 -2.37 -12.63
CA LEU A 92 3.72 -3.76 -12.24
C LEU A 92 2.39 -4.34 -12.70
N THR A 93 2.30 -5.66 -12.80
CA THR A 93 1.06 -6.40 -13.05
C THR A 93 0.60 -7.14 -11.81
N THR A 94 -0.65 -7.63 -11.79
CA THR A 94 -1.17 -8.54 -10.76
C THR A 94 -1.10 -10.01 -11.17
N ASN A 95 -0.71 -10.29 -12.42
CA ASN A 95 -0.62 -11.65 -12.96
C ASN A 95 0.65 -12.39 -12.52
N HIS A 96 1.66 -11.64 -12.09
CA HIS A 96 2.90 -12.14 -11.49
C HIS A 96 3.47 -11.03 -10.59
N GLY A 97 4.43 -11.36 -9.75
CA GLY A 97 5.18 -10.35 -8.99
C GLY A 97 6.08 -9.48 -9.87
N PRO A 98 6.82 -8.55 -9.29
CA PRO A 98 7.83 -7.80 -10.02
C PRO A 98 8.90 -8.75 -10.60
N THR A 99 9.45 -8.40 -11.77
CA THR A 99 10.68 -9.04 -12.25
C THR A 99 11.84 -8.69 -11.31
N GLU A 100 12.94 -9.46 -11.36
CA GLU A 100 14.10 -9.14 -10.53
C GLU A 100 14.66 -7.75 -10.85
N GLU A 101 14.72 -7.37 -12.11
CA GLU A 101 15.14 -6.02 -12.52
C GLU A 101 14.24 -4.92 -11.94
N GLN A 102 12.91 -5.11 -12.02
CA GLN A 102 11.95 -4.17 -11.42
C GLN A 102 12.12 -4.07 -9.91
N TRP A 103 12.32 -5.21 -9.24
CA TRP A 103 12.54 -5.23 -7.80
C TRP A 103 13.82 -4.52 -7.42
N GLN A 104 14.95 -4.83 -8.06
CA GLN A 104 16.23 -4.19 -7.77
C GLN A 104 16.18 -2.68 -7.99
N ARG A 105 15.51 -2.23 -9.06
CA ARG A 105 15.29 -0.81 -9.31
C ARG A 105 14.43 -0.15 -8.22
N ILE A 106 13.36 -0.80 -7.79
CA ILE A 106 12.51 -0.29 -6.69
C ILE A 106 13.31 -0.29 -5.39
N LEU A 107 14.01 -1.38 -5.07
CA LEU A 107 14.80 -1.51 -3.86
C LEU A 107 15.88 -0.42 -3.76
N ALA A 108 16.60 -0.16 -4.85
CA ALA A 108 17.60 0.91 -4.89
C ALA A 108 16.97 2.27 -4.53
N LEU A 109 15.76 2.58 -5.05
CA LEU A 109 15.04 3.81 -4.70
C LEU A 109 14.60 3.84 -3.24
N LEU A 110 14.13 2.71 -2.70
CA LEU A 110 13.68 2.59 -1.30
C LEU A 110 14.83 2.69 -0.30
N MET A 111 16.05 2.31 -0.69
CA MET A 111 17.22 2.29 0.19
C MET A 111 18.06 3.57 0.13
N ASP A 112 17.93 4.35 -0.94
CA ASP A 112 18.67 5.60 -1.10
C ASP A 112 18.06 6.72 -0.23
N GLU A 113 18.80 7.20 0.76
CA GLU A 113 18.38 8.27 1.66
C GLU A 113 18.11 9.60 0.95
N GLN A 114 18.71 9.83 -0.22
CA GLN A 114 18.45 11.04 -1.03
C GLN A 114 17.03 11.06 -1.61
N ASN A 115 16.38 9.92 -1.68
CA ASN A 115 15.00 9.78 -2.15
C ASN A 115 13.96 9.94 -1.02
N HIS A 116 14.37 9.92 0.24
CA HIS A 116 13.45 10.01 1.36
C HIS A 116 13.07 11.46 1.72
N PRO A 117 11.85 11.72 2.18
CA PRO A 117 10.71 10.78 2.27
C PRO A 117 10.14 10.39 0.91
N LEU A 118 9.79 9.10 0.75
CA LEU A 118 9.33 8.50 -0.49
C LEU A 118 7.93 7.90 -0.34
N LEU A 119 7.06 8.16 -1.31
CA LEU A 119 5.75 7.52 -1.45
C LEU A 119 5.76 6.56 -2.64
N TYR A 120 5.31 5.32 -2.45
CA TYR A 120 5.01 4.43 -3.56
C TYR A 120 3.53 4.02 -3.55
N HIS A 121 2.92 3.96 -4.74
CA HIS A 121 1.50 3.68 -4.84
C HIS A 121 1.11 2.92 -6.13
N CYS A 122 -0.06 2.30 -6.07
CA CYS A 122 -0.71 1.73 -7.26
C CYS A 122 -2.14 2.24 -7.40
N HIS A 123 -3.09 1.43 -7.86
CA HIS A 123 -4.50 1.84 -7.94
C HIS A 123 -5.20 1.78 -6.58
N GLY A 124 -5.24 0.60 -5.97
CA GLY A 124 -5.93 0.37 -4.68
C GLY A 124 -5.03 0.41 -3.46
N GLY A 125 -3.69 0.43 -3.62
CA GLY A 125 -2.75 0.31 -2.50
C GLY A 125 -2.65 -1.10 -1.90
N ALA A 126 -3.44 -2.05 -2.38
CA ALA A 126 -3.56 -3.41 -1.85
C ALA A 126 -2.53 -4.37 -2.47
N ASP A 127 -2.63 -4.62 -3.77
CA ASP A 127 -1.93 -5.71 -4.44
C ASP A 127 -0.47 -5.38 -4.77
N LYS A 128 -0.22 -4.54 -5.78
CA LYS A 128 1.14 -4.19 -6.24
C LYS A 128 1.93 -3.48 -5.15
N THR A 129 1.30 -2.52 -4.47
CA THR A 129 1.87 -1.84 -3.31
C THR A 129 2.14 -2.83 -2.18
N GLY A 130 1.19 -3.75 -1.92
CA GLY A 130 1.31 -4.79 -0.90
C GLY A 130 2.49 -5.73 -1.16
N VAL A 131 2.67 -6.19 -2.40
CA VAL A 131 3.82 -7.04 -2.78
C VAL A 131 5.15 -6.33 -2.52
N ILE A 132 5.29 -5.08 -2.95
CA ILE A 132 6.52 -4.30 -2.71
C ILE A 132 6.76 -4.11 -1.20
N THR A 133 5.71 -3.80 -0.44
CA THR A 133 5.82 -3.71 1.02
C THR A 133 6.26 -5.04 1.62
N ALA A 134 5.64 -6.16 1.23
CA ALA A 134 5.98 -7.48 1.75
C ALA A 134 7.43 -7.87 1.45
N MET A 135 7.91 -7.61 0.23
CA MET A 135 9.31 -7.87 -0.14
C MET A 135 10.27 -7.02 0.70
N TYR A 136 9.98 -5.73 0.87
CA TYR A 136 10.76 -4.84 1.74
C TYR A 136 10.78 -5.32 3.20
N ARG A 137 9.63 -5.72 3.76
CA ARG A 137 9.52 -6.27 5.11
C ARG A 137 10.39 -7.52 5.29
N VAL A 138 10.33 -8.46 4.33
CA VAL A 138 11.10 -9.73 4.42
C VAL A 138 12.59 -9.49 4.19
N GLU A 139 12.98 -8.81 3.12
CA GLU A 139 14.39 -8.71 2.73
C GLU A 139 15.16 -7.70 3.57
N ILE A 140 14.55 -6.57 3.91
CA ILE A 140 15.25 -5.47 4.59
C ILE A 140 14.97 -5.46 6.10
N GLN A 141 13.70 -5.59 6.48
CA GLN A 141 13.32 -5.55 7.90
C GLN A 141 13.36 -6.93 8.58
N LYS A 142 13.71 -7.99 7.83
CA LYS A 142 13.81 -9.38 8.34
C LYS A 142 12.52 -9.89 8.98
N GLN A 143 11.38 -9.35 8.59
CA GLN A 143 10.09 -9.80 9.04
C GLN A 143 9.73 -11.14 8.38
N SER A 144 9.03 -12.03 9.11
CA SER A 144 8.59 -13.29 8.53
C SER A 144 7.60 -13.07 7.37
N LEU A 145 7.65 -13.94 6.36
CA LEU A 145 6.69 -13.91 5.25
C LEU A 145 5.23 -13.96 5.74
N ARG A 146 4.96 -14.75 6.79
CA ARG A 146 3.61 -14.87 7.37
C ARG A 146 3.07 -13.50 7.84
N MET A 147 3.89 -12.72 8.54
CA MET A 147 3.50 -11.40 9.02
C MET A 147 3.34 -10.39 7.87
N SER A 148 4.22 -10.46 6.87
CA SER A 148 4.14 -9.61 5.69
C SER A 148 2.91 -9.90 4.83
N LEU A 149 2.49 -11.17 4.72
CA LEU A 149 1.22 -11.54 4.09
C LEU A 149 0.01 -11.08 4.90
N LEU A 150 0.07 -11.17 6.23
CA LEU A 150 -1.00 -10.65 7.09
C LEU A 150 -1.16 -9.13 6.90
N GLU A 151 -0.06 -8.39 6.84
CA GLU A 151 -0.09 -6.95 6.54
C GLU A 151 -0.75 -6.67 5.17
N MET A 152 -0.45 -7.47 4.13
CA MET A 152 -1.14 -7.34 2.84
C MET A 152 -2.66 -7.52 2.96
N TYR A 153 -3.11 -8.51 3.75
CA TYR A 153 -4.54 -8.76 3.95
C TYR A 153 -5.22 -7.61 4.71
N LEU A 154 -4.57 -7.08 5.73
CA LEU A 154 -5.05 -5.91 6.46
C LEU A 154 -5.15 -4.66 5.57
N HIS A 155 -4.35 -4.62 4.49
CA HIS A 155 -4.39 -3.59 3.45
C HIS A 155 -5.24 -4.00 2.23
N TYR A 156 -6.26 -4.82 2.44
CA TYR A 156 -7.30 -5.18 1.45
C TYR A 156 -6.83 -6.05 0.28
N HIS A 157 -5.67 -6.71 0.36
CA HIS A 157 -5.32 -7.75 -0.61
C HIS A 157 -6.23 -8.96 -0.44
N ILE A 158 -6.86 -9.40 -1.53
CA ILE A 158 -7.75 -10.55 -1.52
C ILE A 158 -7.09 -11.69 -2.32
N PRO A 159 -6.60 -12.75 -1.64
CA PRO A 159 -5.76 -13.78 -2.26
C PRO A 159 -6.41 -14.52 -3.42
N PHE A 160 -7.72 -14.75 -3.37
CA PHE A 160 -8.43 -15.46 -4.45
C PHE A 160 -8.75 -14.58 -5.67
N ILE A 161 -8.65 -13.24 -5.56
CA ILE A 161 -8.78 -12.33 -6.71
C ILE A 161 -7.43 -12.23 -7.45
N HIS A 162 -6.33 -12.15 -6.72
CA HIS A 162 -4.99 -12.04 -7.28
C HIS A 162 -4.02 -13.10 -6.70
N PRO A 163 -4.30 -14.41 -6.91
CA PRO A 163 -3.53 -15.49 -6.29
C PRO A 163 -2.07 -15.55 -6.75
N ALA A 164 -1.78 -15.04 -7.95
CA ALA A 164 -0.44 -15.06 -8.51
C ALA A 164 0.57 -14.28 -7.65
N LEU A 165 0.17 -13.17 -7.04
CA LEU A 165 1.06 -12.36 -6.20
C LEU A 165 1.44 -13.08 -4.90
N GLN A 166 0.49 -13.76 -4.28
CA GLN A 166 0.77 -14.57 -3.10
C GLN A 166 1.65 -15.79 -3.44
N LYS A 167 1.36 -16.45 -4.57
CA LYS A 167 2.19 -17.57 -5.07
C LYS A 167 3.62 -17.09 -5.31
N TYR A 168 3.80 -15.93 -5.93
CA TYR A 168 5.11 -15.33 -6.16
C TYR A 168 5.88 -15.10 -4.84
N LEU A 169 5.27 -14.48 -3.84
CA LEU A 169 5.92 -14.25 -2.55
C LEU A 169 6.28 -15.56 -1.84
N ARG A 170 5.38 -16.55 -1.86
CA ARG A 170 5.67 -17.86 -1.29
C ARG A 170 6.81 -18.57 -2.01
N SER A 171 6.82 -18.61 -3.35
CA SER A 171 7.90 -19.24 -4.11
C SER A 171 9.26 -18.58 -3.91
N ARG A 172 9.27 -17.27 -3.64
CA ARG A 172 10.50 -16.50 -3.40
C ARG A 172 11.06 -16.69 -1.99
N TYR A 173 10.20 -16.84 -0.97
CA TYR A 173 10.61 -16.75 0.43
C TYR A 173 10.26 -18.00 1.29
N SER A 174 9.63 -19.02 0.75
CA SER A 174 9.38 -20.29 1.45
C SER A 174 10.49 -21.30 1.09
N GLN A 175 11.72 -21.00 1.51
CA GLN A 175 12.79 -22.00 1.57
C GLN A 175 13.02 -22.42 3.00
#